data_eb2fb3bc76ee7c5f32c40630097cd5c1
#
_entry.id   eb2fb3bc76ee7c5f32c40630097cd5c1
#
_cell.length_a   1.000
_cell.length_b   1.000
_cell.length_c   1.000
_cell.angle_alpha   90.00
_cell.angle_beta   90.00
_cell.angle_gamma   90.00
#
_symmetry.space_group_name_H-M   'P 1'
#
loop_
_entity.id
_entity.type
_entity.pdbx_description
1 polymer ?
#
loop_
_entity_poly.entity_id
_entity_poly.type
_entity_poly.pdbx_seq_one_letter_code
_entity_poly.pdbx_strand_id
1 'polypeptide(L)' 'MKIRIMGTRAETDDAVKVLRLAFDVREVSDFYPNRRGDSQLGRVYVDANPPADPAPGT' A
#
# COMPACT_ATOMS: atom_id res chain seq x y z
N MET A 1 1.45 -8.54 7.13
CA MET A 1 1.39 -8.88 5.70
C MET A 1 1.97 -7.71 4.92
N LYS A 2 2.81 -8.02 3.97
CA LYS A 2 3.50 -6.97 3.22
C LYS A 2 2.93 -6.84 1.83
N ILE A 3 2.66 -5.62 1.45
CA ILE A 3 2.01 -5.32 0.18
C ILE A 3 2.91 -4.35 -0.58
N ARG A 4 3.10 -4.62 -1.86
CA ARG A 4 3.83 -3.68 -2.72
C ARG A 4 2.84 -3.07 -3.69
N ILE A 5 2.80 -1.76 -3.71
CA ILE A 5 1.90 -1.01 -4.58
C ILE A 5 2.75 -0.31 -5.62
N MET A 6 2.42 -0.48 -6.88
CA MET A 6 3.16 0.15 -7.98
C MET A 6 2.24 1.07 -8.75
N GLY A 7 2.75 2.23 -9.09
CA GLY A 7 1.99 3.22 -9.85
C GLY A 7 2.64 4.56 -9.71
N THR A 8 1.94 5.61 -10.08
CA THR A 8 2.42 6.97 -9.88
C THR A 8 2.33 7.32 -8.39
N ARG A 9 2.98 8.41 -8.01
CA ARG A 9 2.91 8.87 -6.62
C ARG A 9 1.44 9.08 -6.19
N ALA A 10 0.65 9.68 -7.06
CA ALA A 10 -0.75 9.93 -6.73
C ALA A 10 -1.52 8.62 -6.59
N GLU A 11 -1.27 7.68 -7.47
CA GLU A 11 -1.94 6.39 -7.42
C GLU A 11 -1.58 5.60 -6.17
N THR A 12 -0.31 5.58 -5.82
CA THR A 12 0.12 4.85 -4.63
C THR A 12 -0.42 5.50 -3.37
N ASP A 13 -0.47 6.83 -3.35
CA ASP A 13 -1.02 7.54 -2.20
C ASP A 13 -2.50 7.22 -2.02
N ASP A 14 -3.26 7.24 -3.10
CA ASP A 14 -4.68 6.91 -3.04
C ASP A 14 -4.88 5.45 -2.62
N ALA A 15 -4.05 4.55 -3.12
CA ALA A 15 -4.16 3.15 -2.75
C ALA A 15 -3.93 2.95 -1.25
N VAL A 16 -2.97 3.66 -0.68
CA VAL A 16 -2.71 3.57 0.75
C VAL A 16 -3.92 4.06 1.54
N LYS A 17 -4.55 5.14 1.09
CA LYS A 17 -5.74 5.65 1.75
C LYS A 17 -6.87 4.61 1.77
N VAL A 18 -7.06 3.93 0.66
CA VAL A 18 -8.07 2.88 0.58
C VAL A 18 -7.71 1.71 1.48
N LEU A 19 -6.44 1.33 1.50
CA LEU A 19 -6.00 0.25 2.37
C LEU A 19 -6.27 0.57 3.83
N ARG A 20 -6.08 1.81 4.23
CA ARG A 20 -6.34 2.20 5.61
C ARG A 20 -7.80 2.05 6.02
N LEU A 21 -8.70 2.04 5.04
CA LEU A 21 -10.12 1.83 5.32
C LEU A 21 -10.45 0.36 5.51
N ALA A 22 -9.70 -0.51 4.86
CA ALA A 22 -10.01 -1.93 4.84
C ALA A 22 -9.05 -2.78 5.67
N PHE A 23 -7.84 -2.28 5.90
CA PHE A 23 -6.79 -3.04 6.59
C PHE A 23 -6.26 -2.23 7.75
N ASP A 24 -5.68 -2.93 8.70
CA ASP A 24 -4.96 -2.29 9.79
C ASP A 24 -3.54 -2.00 9.28
N VAL A 25 -3.34 -0.82 8.74
CA VAL A 25 -2.05 -0.43 8.17
C VAL A 25 -1.12 -0.03 9.30
N ARG A 26 0.00 -0.71 9.40
CA ARG A 26 0.95 -0.48 10.46
C ARG A 26 2.07 0.43 10.03
N GLU A 27 2.53 0.28 8.81
CA GLU A 27 3.67 1.04 8.34
C GLU A 27 3.59 1.24 6.85
N VAL A 28 4.00 2.40 6.38
CA VAL A 28 4.02 2.74 4.96
C VAL A 28 5.38 3.33 4.66
N SER A 29 6.05 2.80 3.64
CA SER A 29 7.35 3.31 3.25
C SER A 29 7.20 4.58 2.42
N ASP A 30 8.32 5.22 2.16
CA ASP A 30 8.34 6.32 1.20
C ASP A 30 8.09 5.80 -0.20
N PHE A 31 7.78 6.71 -1.09
CA PHE A 31 7.63 6.40 -2.50
C PHE A 31 9.03 6.24 -3.11
N TYR A 32 9.28 5.09 -3.71
CA TYR A 32 10.55 4.82 -4.37
C TYR A 32 10.35 4.85 -5.87
N PRO A 33 10.79 5.93 -6.54
CA PRO A 33 10.59 6.00 -7.98
C PRO A 33 11.43 4.98 -8.73
N ASN A 34 10.88 4.44 -9.76
CA ASN A 34 11.62 3.58 -10.66
C ASN A 34 12.53 4.47 -11.51
N ARG A 35 13.74 4.01 -11.75
CA ARG A 35 14.70 4.84 -12.45
C ARG A 35 14.87 4.48 -13.91
N ARG A 36 13.85 3.97 -14.51
CA ARG A 36 13.96 3.59 -15.90
C ARG A 36 13.31 4.64 -16.77
N GLY A 37 14.13 5.35 -17.50
CA GLY A 37 13.64 6.35 -18.43
C GLY A 37 12.90 7.45 -17.74
N ASP A 38 11.89 7.97 -18.40
CA ASP A 38 11.12 9.08 -17.88
C ASP A 38 9.88 8.63 -17.13
N SER A 39 9.87 7.41 -16.69
CA SER A 39 8.70 6.88 -16.01
C SER A 39 8.46 7.61 -14.70
N GLN A 40 7.23 7.99 -14.46
CA GLN A 40 6.83 8.54 -13.18
C GLN A 40 6.34 7.47 -12.24
N LEU A 41 6.50 6.22 -12.63
CA LEU A 41 6.08 5.11 -11.82
C LEU A 41 7.07 4.84 -10.71
N GLY A 42 6.57 4.30 -9.64
CA GLY A 42 7.40 3.93 -8.52
C GLY A 42 6.68 2.89 -7.70
N ARG A 43 7.13 2.71 -6.46
CA ARG A 43 6.56 1.70 -5.60
C ARG A 43 6.53 2.17 -4.15
N VAL A 44 5.58 1.64 -3.43
CA VAL A 44 5.44 1.88 -2.00
C VAL A 44 5.23 0.52 -1.34
N TYR A 45 5.90 0.31 -0.23
CA TYR A 45 5.75 -0.92 0.54
C TYR A 45 4.89 -0.62 1.76
N VAL A 46 3.89 -1.46 1.98
CA VAL A 46 2.96 -1.29 3.09
C VAL A 46 2.99 -2.53 3.94
N ASP A 47 3.07 -2.34 5.25
CA ASP A 47 2.93 -3.43 6.19
C ASP A 47 1.56 -3.28 6.85
N ALA A 48 0.67 -4.20 6.58
CA ALA A 48 -0.69 -4.14 7.05
C ALA A 48 -1.18 -5.50 7.48
N ASN A 49 -2.08 -5.51 8.42
CA ASN A 49 -2.75 -6.73 8.82
C ASN A 49 -4.16 -6.73 8.26
N PRO A 50 -4.72 -7.91 8.01
CA PRO A 50 -6.12 -7.98 7.62
C PRO A 50 -6.98 -7.33 8.70
N PRO A 51 -8.14 -6.85 8.34
CA PRO A 51 -9.02 -6.30 9.35
C PRO A 51 -9.32 -7.36 10.41
N ALA A 52 -9.42 -6.91 11.62
CA ALA A 52 -9.75 -7.80 12.71
C ALA A 52 -11.10 -8.40 12.40
N ASP A 53 -11.10 -9.66 12.18
CA ASP A 53 -12.33 -10.32 11.84
C ASP A 53 -12.81 -11.06 13.04
N PRO A 54 -13.75 -10.55 13.61
CA PRO A 54 -14.24 -11.18 14.76
C PRO A 54 -14.84 -12.47 14.42
N ALA A 55 -15.07 -12.74 13.27
CA ALA A 55 -15.74 -13.81 13.19
C ALA A 55 -15.37 -14.83 12.75
N PRO A 56 -15.12 -15.14 12.63
CA PRO A 56 -15.03 -15.93 12.12
C PRO A 56 -15.74 -16.87 12.36
N GLY A 57 -16.10 -16.99 12.52
CA GLY A 57 -16.66 -17.66 12.57
C GLY A 57 -16.62 -18.53 12.77
N THR A 58 -16.38 -18.42 12.90
CA THR A 58 -16.38 -18.97 12.72
C THR A 58 -16.34 -19.41 12.88
#